data_7b20cb89ea0a097324c2cb9b5a62f79f
#
_entry.id   7b20cb89ea0a097324c2cb9b5a62f79f
#
_cell.length_a   1.000
_cell.length_b   1.000
_cell.length_c   1.000
_cell.angle_alpha   90.00
_cell.angle_beta   90.00
_cell.angle_gamma   90.00
#
_symmetry.space_group_name_H-M   'P 1'
#
loop_
_entity.id
_entity.type
_entity.pdbx_description
1 polymer ?
#
loop_
_entity_poly.entity_id
_entity_poly.type
_entity_poly.pdbx_seq_one_letter_code
_entity_poly.pdbx_strand_id
1 'polypeptide(L)'
;IFDEERCKALDEGAPDGNPFLDDQLILCSTSFLANSPKRAQQAISANWDMLVVDEAHHLEWSLKNTSAEYATVERLSKVAKGILLLTATPEQLGVESHFARLRLLDPERYADYQSFINESKDHKAIANIVDALSDGNPLSNKEAGTLENLFGAERVAKLKEKDTVIKNQLIEDLLDQHGPGRVVFRNTRAAMSGFPSRKAHLIPITADNNQSQWIQRLSKEYDQEQQSQTGAKVKPRFWFSEDPRVSWLVELLEQLNPAKVLLICRSKTKVLALDRALQKLCTAKVGVFHEDLTIVQ
;
A
#
# COMPACT_ATOMS: atom_id res chain seq x y z
N ILE A 1 14.47 16.57 -6.49
CA ILE A 1 14.63 15.12 -6.60
C ILE A 1 16.10 14.82 -6.70
N PHE A 2 16.59 13.89 -5.89
CA PHE A 2 17.95 13.41 -5.91
C PHE A 2 18.04 12.12 -6.71
N ASP A 3 18.86 12.15 -7.74
CA ASP A 3 19.23 11.03 -8.58
C ASP A 3 20.74 11.05 -8.85
N GLU A 4 21.23 10.14 -9.67
CA GLU A 4 22.67 10.04 -9.95
C GLU A 4 23.20 11.26 -10.74
N GLU A 5 22.38 11.87 -11.60
CA GLU A 5 22.80 13.06 -12.36
C GLU A 5 23.00 14.25 -11.43
N ARG A 6 22.06 14.51 -10.52
CA ARG A 6 22.21 15.57 -9.53
C ARG A 6 23.39 15.33 -8.58
N CYS A 7 23.56 14.10 -8.11
CA CYS A 7 24.69 13.76 -7.24
C CYS A 7 26.04 13.99 -7.95
N LYS A 8 26.15 13.65 -9.24
CA LYS A 8 27.36 13.91 -10.03
C LYS A 8 27.63 15.41 -10.20
N ALA A 9 26.61 16.18 -10.51
CA ALA A 9 26.72 17.63 -10.63
C ALA A 9 27.24 18.28 -9.32
N LEU A 10 26.80 17.80 -8.16
CA LEU A 10 27.28 18.26 -6.85
C LEU A 10 28.70 17.77 -6.54
N ASP A 11 29.03 16.51 -6.90
CA ASP A 11 30.39 15.95 -6.78
C ASP A 11 31.40 16.78 -7.61
N GLU A 12 31.03 17.30 -8.79
CA GLU A 12 31.88 18.15 -9.61
C GLU A 12 32.20 19.50 -8.94
N GLY A 13 31.25 20.05 -8.19
CA GLY A 13 31.43 21.30 -7.42
C GLY A 13 32.22 21.11 -6.12
N ALA A 14 32.17 19.94 -5.52
CA ALA A 14 32.85 19.57 -4.27
C ALA A 14 33.23 18.08 -4.28
N PRO A 15 34.41 17.73 -4.89
CA PRO A 15 34.78 16.32 -5.12
C PRO A 15 34.87 15.44 -3.87
N ASP A 16 35.21 16.04 -2.73
CA ASP A 16 35.31 15.38 -1.42
C ASP A 16 34.04 15.57 -0.56
N GLY A 17 33.03 16.21 -1.12
CA GLY A 17 31.78 16.52 -0.44
C GLY A 17 30.83 15.34 -0.40
N ASN A 18 29.85 15.46 0.49
CA ASN A 18 28.70 14.55 0.51
C ASN A 18 27.46 15.29 -0.02
N PRO A 19 26.96 14.98 -1.23
CA PRO A 19 25.83 15.69 -1.83
C PRO A 19 24.54 15.63 -0.98
N PHE A 20 24.43 14.68 -0.05
CA PHE A 20 23.29 14.58 0.85
C PHE A 20 23.34 15.57 2.04
N LEU A 21 24.36 16.40 2.14
CA LEU A 21 24.47 17.48 3.14
C LEU A 21 24.07 18.85 2.59
N ASP A 22 23.89 18.98 1.28
CA ASP A 22 23.63 20.28 0.65
C ASP A 22 22.21 20.79 0.84
N ASP A 23 21.24 19.88 0.97
CA ASP A 23 19.82 20.23 1.14
C ASP A 23 19.26 19.68 2.46
N GLN A 24 18.42 20.47 3.11
CA GLN A 24 17.71 20.05 4.33
C GLN A 24 16.65 18.99 4.06
N LEU A 25 16.03 19.00 2.89
CA LEU A 25 14.99 18.06 2.47
C LEU A 25 15.40 17.38 1.17
N ILE A 26 15.57 16.07 1.23
CA ILE A 26 15.97 15.25 0.08
C ILE A 26 14.89 14.24 -0.25
N LEU A 27 14.48 14.20 -1.51
CA LEU A 27 13.57 13.20 -2.07
C LEU A 27 14.31 12.37 -3.11
N CYS A 28 14.43 11.07 -2.88
CA CYS A 28 15.03 10.12 -3.82
C CYS A 28 14.28 8.80 -3.85
N SER A 29 14.49 7.99 -4.86
CA SER A 29 13.90 6.65 -4.90
C SER A 29 14.70 5.66 -4.04
N THR A 30 14.00 4.70 -3.41
CA THR A 30 14.64 3.62 -2.66
C THR A 30 15.55 2.78 -3.55
N SER A 31 15.13 2.52 -4.79
CA SER A 31 15.91 1.77 -5.78
C SER A 31 17.19 2.49 -6.21
N PHE A 32 17.19 3.83 -6.28
CA PHE A 32 18.42 4.60 -6.54
C PHE A 32 19.48 4.32 -5.47
N LEU A 33 19.10 4.41 -4.19
CA LEU A 33 20.04 4.14 -3.10
C LEU A 33 20.45 2.66 -3.04
N ALA A 34 19.50 1.74 -3.23
CA ALA A 34 19.76 0.31 -3.20
C ALA A 34 20.74 -0.15 -4.29
N ASN A 35 20.67 0.46 -5.48
CA ASN A 35 21.54 0.12 -6.61
C ASN A 35 22.88 0.92 -6.63
N SER A 36 23.05 1.88 -5.73
CA SER A 36 24.25 2.76 -5.68
C SER A 36 24.91 2.72 -4.30
N PRO A 37 25.79 1.74 -4.00
CA PRO A 37 26.39 1.58 -2.67
C PRO A 37 27.13 2.83 -2.17
N LYS A 38 27.80 3.59 -3.07
CA LYS A 38 28.45 4.87 -2.72
C LYS A 38 27.40 5.86 -2.21
N ARG A 39 26.29 6.02 -2.93
CA ARG A 39 25.22 6.97 -2.60
C ARG A 39 24.48 6.55 -1.32
N ALA A 40 24.24 5.27 -1.14
CA ALA A 40 23.70 4.75 0.10
C ALA A 40 24.59 5.07 1.31
N GLN A 41 25.90 4.90 1.17
CA GLN A 41 26.84 5.23 2.25
C GLN A 41 26.89 6.74 2.54
N GLN A 42 26.87 7.58 1.50
CA GLN A 42 26.79 9.03 1.64
C GLN A 42 25.49 9.44 2.34
N ALA A 43 24.35 8.88 1.94
CA ALA A 43 23.06 9.13 2.60
C ALA A 43 23.07 8.69 4.08
N ILE A 44 23.63 7.51 4.41
CA ILE A 44 23.72 7.01 5.79
C ILE A 44 24.57 7.96 6.67
N SER A 45 25.62 8.55 6.12
CA SER A 45 26.51 9.46 6.87
C SER A 45 25.98 10.89 7.00
N ALA A 46 24.81 11.21 6.45
CA ALA A 46 24.27 12.58 6.45
C ALA A 46 23.50 12.98 7.73
N ASN A 47 23.36 12.08 8.72
CA ASN A 47 22.76 12.37 10.04
C ASN A 47 21.34 12.94 9.99
N TRP A 48 20.40 12.18 9.44
CA TRP A 48 19.00 12.57 9.28
C TRP A 48 18.25 12.68 10.62
N ASP A 49 17.47 13.74 10.78
CA ASP A 49 16.54 13.88 11.88
C ASP A 49 15.30 13.03 11.67
N MET A 50 14.85 12.88 10.41
CA MET A 50 13.67 12.12 10.05
C MET A 50 13.87 11.39 8.72
N LEU A 51 13.57 10.09 8.73
CA LEU A 51 13.45 9.28 7.53
C LEU A 51 11.96 9.03 7.24
N VAL A 52 11.49 9.46 6.08
CA VAL A 52 10.12 9.17 5.62
C VAL A 52 10.20 8.22 4.44
N VAL A 53 9.50 7.10 4.53
CA VAL A 53 9.40 6.11 3.44
C VAL A 53 7.94 6.02 3.00
N ASP A 54 7.68 6.50 1.80
CA ASP A 54 6.36 6.37 1.18
C ASP A 54 6.22 5.02 0.49
N GLU A 55 4.97 4.52 0.43
CA GLU A 55 4.62 3.20 -0.09
C GLU A 55 5.50 2.07 0.50
N ALA A 56 5.72 2.13 1.82
CA ALA A 56 6.57 1.19 2.54
C ALA A 56 6.17 -0.29 2.38
N HIS A 57 5.00 -0.56 1.77
CA HIS A 57 4.59 -1.92 1.43
C HIS A 57 5.44 -2.54 0.30
N HIS A 58 6.17 -1.74 -0.48
CA HIS A 58 7.12 -2.23 -1.49
C HIS A 58 8.46 -2.68 -0.91
N LEU A 59 8.72 -2.47 0.36
CA LEU A 59 9.91 -3.00 1.04
C LEU A 59 9.73 -4.50 1.28
N GLU A 60 10.18 -5.31 0.34
CA GLU A 60 10.05 -6.77 0.41
C GLU A 60 11.05 -7.36 1.39
N TRP A 61 10.54 -8.17 2.30
CA TRP A 61 11.32 -8.93 3.27
C TRP A 61 10.65 -10.27 3.56
N SER A 62 11.47 -11.29 3.69
CA SER A 62 11.06 -12.61 4.20
C SER A 62 12.21 -13.24 4.99
N LEU A 63 11.91 -14.29 5.74
CA LEU A 63 12.93 -15.06 6.48
C LEU A 63 14.07 -15.61 5.58
N LYS A 64 13.80 -15.80 4.29
CA LYS A 64 14.75 -16.37 3.33
C LYS A 64 15.42 -15.34 2.44
N ASN A 65 14.79 -14.18 2.25
CA ASN A 65 15.27 -13.18 1.31
C ASN A 65 14.88 -11.78 1.76
N THR A 66 15.82 -10.86 1.63
CA THR A 66 15.64 -9.44 1.95
C THR A 66 15.95 -8.64 0.70
N SER A 67 15.04 -7.76 0.27
CA SER A 67 15.31 -6.89 -0.88
C SER A 67 16.43 -5.88 -0.57
N ALA A 68 17.13 -5.44 -1.60
CA ALA A 68 18.18 -4.42 -1.46
C ALA A 68 17.61 -3.09 -0.95
N GLU A 69 16.38 -2.76 -1.33
CA GLU A 69 15.63 -1.60 -0.86
C GLU A 69 15.36 -1.68 0.64
N TYR A 70 14.85 -2.82 1.13
CA TYR A 70 14.63 -3.02 2.56
C TYR A 70 15.93 -2.91 3.35
N ALA A 71 16.99 -3.60 2.91
CA ALA A 71 18.29 -3.56 3.58
C ALA A 71 18.89 -2.14 3.63
N THR A 72 18.67 -1.34 2.59
CA THR A 72 19.12 0.06 2.55
C THR A 72 18.31 0.93 3.52
N VAL A 73 16.99 0.77 3.55
CA VAL A 73 16.12 1.48 4.51
C VAL A 73 16.43 1.06 5.95
N GLU A 74 16.69 -0.23 6.21
CA GLU A 74 17.10 -0.70 7.55
C GLU A 74 18.41 -0.08 8.02
N ARG A 75 19.38 0.13 7.13
CA ARG A 75 20.63 0.83 7.48
C ARG A 75 20.39 2.31 7.77
N LEU A 76 19.55 2.98 7.00
CA LEU A 76 19.16 4.37 7.21
C LEU A 76 18.37 4.55 8.50
N SER A 77 17.43 3.64 8.81
CA SER A 77 16.62 3.72 10.02
C SER A 77 17.43 3.63 11.31
N LYS A 78 18.58 2.92 11.29
CA LYS A 78 19.48 2.81 12.44
C LYS A 78 20.25 4.10 12.77
N VAL A 79 20.37 5.01 11.82
CA VAL A 79 21.11 6.26 12.00
C VAL A 79 20.20 7.49 12.04
N ALA A 80 19.00 7.39 11.50
CA ALA A 80 18.02 8.48 11.58
C ALA A 80 17.42 8.54 13.00
N LYS A 81 17.17 9.78 13.50
CA LYS A 81 16.58 9.98 14.84
C LYS A 81 15.11 9.58 14.90
N GLY A 82 14.40 9.66 13.78
CA GLY A 82 13.01 9.25 13.65
C GLY A 82 12.74 8.59 12.32
N ILE A 83 11.74 7.70 12.29
CA ILE A 83 11.29 7.04 11.07
C ILE A 83 9.77 7.11 10.95
N LEU A 84 9.29 7.41 9.75
CA LEU A 84 7.88 7.38 9.38
C LEU A 84 7.69 6.52 8.14
N LEU A 85 6.92 5.44 8.27
CA LEU A 85 6.55 4.56 7.18
C LEU A 85 5.10 4.84 6.76
N LEU A 86 4.90 5.28 5.52
CA LEU A 86 3.58 5.53 4.94
C LEU A 86 3.17 4.35 4.06
N THR A 87 1.96 3.86 4.23
CA THR A 87 1.41 2.79 3.39
C THR A 87 -0.11 2.80 3.39
N ALA A 88 -0.72 2.56 2.23
CA ALA A 88 -2.16 2.39 2.11
C ALA A 88 -2.64 1.00 2.57
N THR A 89 -1.75 0.01 2.59
CA THR A 89 -2.09 -1.42 2.75
C THR A 89 -1.14 -2.15 3.70
N PRO A 90 -1.17 -1.84 5.01
CA PRO A 90 -0.18 -2.37 5.95
C PRO A 90 -0.21 -3.91 6.11
N GLU A 91 -1.34 -4.57 5.83
CA GLU A 91 -1.53 -6.00 6.11
C GLU A 91 -1.65 -6.88 4.85
N GLN A 92 -1.77 -6.30 3.63
CA GLN A 92 -2.08 -7.05 2.41
C GLN A 92 -0.96 -7.98 1.92
N LEU A 93 0.28 -7.75 2.32
CA LEU A 93 1.45 -8.52 1.86
C LEU A 93 1.88 -9.65 2.81
N GLY A 94 0.98 -10.04 3.73
CA GLY A 94 1.24 -11.14 4.66
C GLY A 94 1.97 -10.75 5.94
N VAL A 95 2.09 -11.73 6.84
CA VAL A 95 2.57 -11.54 8.21
C VAL A 95 4.06 -11.20 8.25
N GLU A 96 4.88 -11.80 7.38
CA GLU A 96 6.32 -11.52 7.29
C GLU A 96 6.58 -10.07 6.93
N SER A 97 5.88 -9.56 5.93
CA SER A 97 6.02 -8.19 5.47
C SER A 97 5.53 -7.17 6.52
N HIS A 98 4.49 -7.50 7.29
CA HIS A 98 4.05 -6.67 8.41
C HIS A 98 5.10 -6.62 9.54
N PHE A 99 5.62 -7.79 9.93
CA PHE A 99 6.72 -7.89 10.90
C PHE A 99 7.92 -7.06 10.47
N ALA A 100 8.33 -7.15 9.22
CA ALA A 100 9.48 -6.41 8.70
C ALA A 100 9.34 -4.90 8.87
N ARG A 101 8.16 -4.35 8.64
CA ARG A 101 7.91 -2.91 8.86
C ARG A 101 7.90 -2.52 10.33
N LEU A 102 7.32 -3.34 11.19
CA LEU A 102 7.38 -3.12 12.64
C LEU A 102 8.80 -3.17 13.16
N ARG A 103 9.63 -4.07 12.64
CA ARG A 103 11.05 -4.18 12.97
C ARG A 103 11.87 -2.95 12.56
N LEU A 104 11.50 -2.26 11.48
CA LEU A 104 12.10 -0.98 11.12
C LEU A 104 11.77 0.14 12.12
N LEU A 105 10.56 0.11 12.70
CA LEU A 105 10.08 1.10 13.66
C LEU A 105 10.62 0.85 15.07
N ASP A 106 10.67 -0.39 15.49
CA ASP A 106 11.14 -0.80 16.83
C ASP A 106 11.90 -2.14 16.74
N PRO A 107 13.20 -2.09 16.39
CA PRO A 107 14.00 -3.29 16.19
C PRO A 107 14.27 -4.09 17.46
N GLU A 108 14.20 -3.47 18.64
CA GLU A 108 14.39 -4.16 19.93
C GLU A 108 13.18 -5.01 20.27
N ARG A 109 11.97 -4.46 20.12
CA ARG A 109 10.72 -5.18 20.37
C ARG A 109 10.46 -6.27 19.34
N TYR A 110 10.75 -6.00 18.06
CA TYR A 110 10.49 -6.91 16.94
C TYR A 110 11.78 -7.59 16.45
N ALA A 111 12.61 -8.07 17.40
CA ALA A 111 13.87 -8.73 17.08
C ALA A 111 13.68 -10.15 16.50
N ASP A 112 12.68 -10.90 17.01
CA ASP A 112 12.44 -12.29 16.66
C ASP A 112 11.07 -12.51 16.02
N TYR A 113 11.09 -13.10 14.81
CA TYR A 113 9.87 -13.38 14.06
C TYR A 113 8.96 -14.42 14.71
N GLN A 114 9.56 -15.47 15.36
CA GLN A 114 8.77 -16.51 15.99
C GLN A 114 8.00 -15.98 17.21
N SER A 115 8.63 -15.13 17.99
CA SER A 115 8.00 -14.44 19.11
C SER A 115 6.85 -13.56 18.61
N PHE A 116 7.05 -12.81 17.52
CA PHE A 116 6.01 -12.01 16.90
C PHE A 116 4.80 -12.84 16.43
N ILE A 117 5.03 -14.02 15.83
CA ILE A 117 3.94 -14.91 15.41
C ILE A 117 3.14 -15.41 16.62
N ASN A 118 3.79 -15.73 17.72
CA ASN A 118 3.12 -16.17 18.93
C ASN A 118 2.29 -15.03 19.54
N GLU A 119 2.86 -13.85 19.67
CA GLU A 119 2.13 -12.64 20.11
C GLU A 119 0.96 -12.30 19.17
N SER A 120 1.12 -12.45 17.86
CA SER A 120 0.05 -12.17 16.88
C SER A 120 -1.16 -13.11 17.01
N LYS A 121 -0.96 -14.33 17.52
CA LYS A 121 -2.08 -15.25 17.85
C LYS A 121 -2.85 -14.75 19.06
N ASP A 122 -2.14 -14.25 20.05
CA ASP A 122 -2.73 -13.68 21.26
C ASP A 122 -3.46 -12.35 20.94
N HIS A 123 -2.88 -11.52 20.07
CA HIS A 123 -3.54 -10.29 19.57
C HIS A 123 -4.87 -10.55 18.86
N LYS A 124 -4.99 -11.62 18.07
CA LYS A 124 -6.27 -12.00 17.45
C LYS A 124 -7.31 -12.41 18.49
N ALA A 125 -6.90 -13.15 19.50
CA ALA A 125 -7.80 -13.52 20.60
C ALA A 125 -8.26 -12.25 21.35
N ILE A 126 -7.36 -11.32 21.59
CA ILE A 126 -7.65 -10.04 22.25
C ILE A 126 -8.57 -9.16 21.40
N ALA A 127 -8.32 -9.05 20.07
CA ALA A 127 -9.18 -8.31 19.17
C ALA A 127 -10.63 -8.85 19.18
N ASN A 128 -10.79 -10.17 19.15
CA ASN A 128 -12.13 -10.78 19.27
C ASN A 128 -12.81 -10.44 20.60
N ILE A 129 -12.04 -10.38 21.69
CA ILE A 129 -12.56 -9.99 23.01
C ILE A 129 -12.99 -8.51 23.01
N VAL A 130 -12.20 -7.63 22.42
CA VAL A 130 -12.52 -6.20 22.30
C VAL A 130 -13.78 -5.99 21.48
N ASP A 131 -13.90 -6.69 20.35
CA ASP A 131 -15.09 -6.64 19.48
C ASP A 131 -16.32 -7.14 20.23
N ALA A 132 -16.24 -8.31 20.89
CA ALA A 132 -17.33 -8.85 21.70
C ALA A 132 -17.75 -7.91 22.82
N LEU A 133 -16.78 -7.33 23.54
CA LEU A 133 -17.06 -6.35 24.58
C LEU A 133 -17.70 -5.08 24.00
N SER A 134 -17.20 -4.56 22.89
CA SER A 134 -17.71 -3.34 22.25
C SER A 134 -19.16 -3.51 21.78
N ASP A 135 -19.45 -4.63 21.13
CA ASP A 135 -20.78 -4.95 20.62
C ASP A 135 -21.77 -5.39 21.71
N GLY A 136 -21.29 -5.59 22.94
CA GLY A 136 -22.12 -6.08 24.04
C GLY A 136 -22.47 -7.56 23.96
N ASN A 137 -21.72 -8.32 23.15
CA ASN A 137 -21.89 -9.75 23.01
C ASN A 137 -21.34 -10.51 24.23
N PRO A 138 -21.91 -11.66 24.62
CA PRO A 138 -21.36 -12.47 25.70
C PRO A 138 -20.02 -13.07 25.29
N LEU A 139 -19.05 -13.01 26.18
CA LEU A 139 -17.74 -13.64 25.99
C LEU A 139 -17.87 -15.17 26.05
N SER A 140 -17.16 -15.85 25.19
CA SER A 140 -17.01 -17.31 25.29
C SER A 140 -16.16 -17.69 26.52
N ASN A 141 -16.26 -18.92 26.99
CA ASN A 141 -15.47 -19.41 28.13
C ASN A 141 -13.96 -19.26 27.91
N LYS A 142 -13.49 -19.37 26.67
CA LYS A 142 -12.08 -19.20 26.30
C LYS A 142 -11.66 -17.73 26.40
N GLU A 143 -12.49 -16.82 25.95
CA GLU A 143 -12.24 -15.36 26.01
C GLU A 143 -12.28 -14.87 27.45
N ALA A 144 -13.23 -15.33 28.24
CA ALA A 144 -13.31 -15.03 29.67
C ALA A 144 -12.04 -15.52 30.41
N GLY A 145 -11.60 -16.76 30.14
CA GLY A 145 -10.37 -17.29 30.71
C GLY A 145 -9.12 -16.52 30.31
N THR A 146 -9.05 -16.03 29.06
CA THR A 146 -7.94 -15.17 28.60
C THR A 146 -7.95 -13.85 29.35
N LEU A 147 -9.10 -13.19 29.54
CA LEU A 147 -9.23 -11.98 30.31
C LEU A 147 -8.87 -12.17 31.80
N GLU A 148 -9.28 -13.27 32.39
CA GLU A 148 -8.96 -13.61 33.78
C GLU A 148 -7.45 -13.78 33.98
N ASN A 149 -6.76 -14.37 33.03
CA ASN A 149 -5.31 -14.51 33.04
C ASN A 149 -4.57 -13.17 32.92
N LEU A 150 -5.11 -12.24 32.11
CA LEU A 150 -4.48 -10.94 31.88
C LEU A 150 -4.77 -9.92 32.99
N PHE A 151 -5.99 -9.87 33.51
CA PHE A 151 -6.45 -8.81 34.42
C PHE A 151 -6.90 -9.29 35.80
N GLY A 152 -6.90 -10.61 36.03
CA GLY A 152 -7.37 -11.22 37.27
C GLY A 152 -8.88 -11.43 37.30
N ALA A 153 -9.30 -12.51 37.96
CA ALA A 153 -10.70 -12.93 38.06
C ALA A 153 -11.64 -11.89 38.70
N GLU A 154 -11.13 -11.11 39.66
CA GLU A 154 -11.92 -10.10 40.36
C GLU A 154 -12.34 -8.93 39.46
N ARG A 155 -11.45 -8.50 38.56
CA ARG A 155 -11.73 -7.40 37.59
C ARG A 155 -12.67 -7.84 36.48
N VAL A 156 -12.58 -9.11 36.05
CA VAL A 156 -13.46 -9.73 35.05
C VAL A 156 -14.85 -10.01 35.62
N ALA A 157 -14.96 -10.37 36.89
CA ALA A 157 -16.23 -10.56 37.55
C ALA A 157 -17.10 -9.28 37.56
N LYS A 158 -16.48 -8.11 37.70
CA LYS A 158 -17.16 -6.80 37.66
C LYS A 158 -17.72 -6.44 36.27
N LEU A 159 -17.22 -7.05 35.19
CA LEU A 159 -17.85 -6.92 33.85
C LEU A 159 -19.27 -7.51 33.80
N LYS A 160 -19.57 -8.51 34.62
CA LYS A 160 -20.90 -9.13 34.69
C LYS A 160 -21.95 -8.20 35.29
N GLU A 161 -21.52 -7.16 36.02
CA GLU A 161 -22.41 -6.16 36.65
C GLU A 161 -22.83 -5.03 35.69
N LYS A 162 -22.52 -5.14 34.38
CA LYS A 162 -22.84 -4.14 33.33
C LYS A 162 -22.26 -2.73 33.59
N ASP A 163 -21.16 -2.65 34.31
CA ASP A 163 -20.47 -1.38 34.52
C ASP A 163 -19.74 -0.93 33.24
N THR A 164 -20.32 0.06 32.59
CA THR A 164 -19.79 0.63 31.33
C THR A 164 -18.43 1.29 31.51
N VAL A 165 -18.11 1.78 32.70
CA VAL A 165 -16.84 2.44 32.99
C VAL A 165 -15.73 1.39 33.06
N ILE A 166 -15.94 0.31 33.78
CA ILE A 166 -14.99 -0.81 33.89
C ILE A 166 -14.78 -1.48 32.54
N LYS A 167 -15.85 -1.65 31.76
CA LYS A 167 -15.78 -2.17 30.39
C LYS A 167 -14.87 -1.32 29.51
N ASN A 168 -15.06 0.00 29.46
CA ASN A 168 -14.27 0.90 28.64
C ASN A 168 -12.81 0.95 29.09
N GLN A 169 -12.54 0.97 30.40
CA GLN A 169 -11.19 0.90 30.95
C GLN A 169 -10.48 -0.40 30.57
N LEU A 170 -11.17 -1.54 30.59
CA LEU A 170 -10.62 -2.82 30.18
C LEU A 170 -10.29 -2.87 28.68
N ILE A 171 -11.14 -2.26 27.85
CA ILE A 171 -10.88 -2.13 26.40
C ILE A 171 -9.64 -1.26 26.16
N GLU A 172 -9.52 -0.11 26.82
CA GLU A 172 -8.36 0.77 26.74
C GLU A 172 -7.08 0.06 27.19
N ASP A 173 -7.11 -0.60 28.36
CA ASP A 173 -5.98 -1.37 28.87
C ASP A 173 -5.55 -2.51 27.93
N LEU A 174 -6.50 -3.21 27.29
CA LEU A 174 -6.23 -4.24 26.28
C LEU A 174 -5.54 -3.68 25.04
N LEU A 175 -6.03 -2.56 24.53
CA LEU A 175 -5.47 -1.90 23.35
C LEU A 175 -4.09 -1.31 23.63
N ASP A 176 -3.87 -0.76 24.83
CA ASP A 176 -2.60 -0.16 25.22
C ASP A 176 -1.51 -1.19 25.50
N GLN A 177 -1.86 -2.30 26.17
CA GLN A 177 -0.87 -3.32 26.55
C GLN A 177 -0.54 -4.29 25.41
N HIS A 178 -1.51 -4.60 24.56
CA HIS A 178 -1.41 -5.67 23.57
C HIS A 178 -1.61 -5.21 22.13
N GLY A 179 -1.97 -3.94 21.88
CA GLY A 179 -2.13 -3.41 20.54
C GLY A 179 -0.83 -2.88 19.93
N PRO A 180 -0.69 -2.84 18.58
CA PRO A 180 0.39 -2.11 17.91
C PRO A 180 0.20 -0.58 17.99
N GLY A 181 -0.76 -0.10 18.79
CA GLY A 181 -1.27 1.28 18.82
C GLY A 181 -0.25 2.36 19.12
N ARG A 182 0.95 2.01 19.64
CA ARG A 182 2.03 2.99 19.87
C ARG A 182 2.81 3.36 18.62
N VAL A 183 2.83 2.48 17.61
CA VAL A 183 3.67 2.63 16.41
C VAL A 183 2.88 2.61 15.11
N VAL A 184 1.60 2.20 15.13
CA VAL A 184 0.76 2.09 13.94
C VAL A 184 -0.50 2.95 14.08
N PHE A 185 -0.64 3.95 13.20
CA PHE A 185 -1.84 4.76 13.08
C PHE A 185 -2.60 4.36 11.81
N ARG A 186 -3.85 3.93 11.94
CA ARG A 186 -4.68 3.54 10.80
C ARG A 186 -5.88 4.48 10.66
N ASN A 187 -5.90 5.23 9.57
CA ASN A 187 -7.05 6.01 9.18
C ASN A 187 -7.88 5.22 8.16
N THR A 188 -9.13 4.91 8.49
CA THR A 188 -10.07 4.32 7.53
C THR A 188 -11.02 5.40 7.02
N ARG A 189 -11.49 5.26 5.78
CA ARG A 189 -12.48 6.22 5.23
C ARG A 189 -13.77 6.28 6.04
N ALA A 190 -14.14 5.18 6.71
CA ALA A 190 -15.31 5.13 7.59
C ALA A 190 -15.11 5.97 8.87
N ALA A 191 -13.89 6.08 9.36
CA ALA A 191 -13.55 6.88 10.54
C ALA A 191 -13.30 8.36 10.23
N MET A 192 -13.13 8.74 8.97
CA MET A 192 -12.81 10.10 8.54
C MET A 192 -14.05 10.78 7.96
N SER A 193 -14.36 12.01 8.40
CA SER A 193 -15.41 12.83 7.84
C SER A 193 -14.89 13.65 6.64
N GLY A 194 -15.79 14.00 5.70
CA GLY A 194 -15.45 14.88 4.57
C GLY A 194 -14.98 14.19 3.30
N PHE A 195 -14.88 12.87 3.26
CA PHE A 195 -14.58 12.14 2.03
C PHE A 195 -15.84 11.93 1.18
N PRO A 196 -15.78 12.20 -0.15
CA PRO A 196 -16.89 11.92 -1.03
C PRO A 196 -17.19 10.41 -1.07
N SER A 197 -18.48 10.08 -1.05
CA SER A 197 -18.90 8.68 -1.17
C SER A 197 -18.57 8.13 -2.56
N ARG A 198 -18.04 6.89 -2.63
CA ARG A 198 -17.87 6.17 -3.90
C ARG A 198 -19.13 5.34 -4.16
N LYS A 199 -19.71 5.53 -5.33
CA LYS A 199 -20.82 4.70 -5.80
C LYS A 199 -20.34 3.87 -6.98
N ALA A 200 -20.48 2.55 -6.90
CA ALA A 200 -20.22 1.66 -8.02
C ALA A 200 -21.45 1.66 -8.93
N HIS A 201 -21.26 1.95 -10.21
CA HIS A 201 -22.28 1.84 -11.25
C HIS A 201 -21.87 0.68 -12.17
N LEU A 202 -22.58 -0.45 -12.05
CA LEU A 202 -22.38 -1.60 -12.90
C LEU A 202 -23.33 -1.49 -14.08
N ILE A 203 -22.79 -1.27 -15.26
CA ILE A 203 -23.56 -1.12 -16.49
C ILE A 203 -23.31 -2.36 -17.36
N PRO A 204 -24.33 -3.21 -17.59
CA PRO A 204 -24.20 -4.34 -18.49
C PRO A 204 -24.07 -3.86 -19.92
N ILE A 205 -23.01 -4.26 -20.59
CA ILE A 205 -22.83 -4.03 -22.02
C ILE A 205 -23.24 -5.31 -22.74
N THR A 206 -24.30 -5.23 -23.53
CA THR A 206 -24.77 -6.33 -24.36
C THR A 206 -24.09 -6.26 -25.73
N ALA A 207 -23.51 -7.36 -26.17
CA ALA A 207 -23.04 -7.50 -27.55
C ALA A 207 -24.15 -8.16 -28.38
N ASP A 208 -24.64 -7.45 -29.37
CA ASP A 208 -25.68 -7.98 -30.24
C ASP A 208 -25.24 -9.28 -30.91
N ASN A 209 -26.12 -10.27 -30.90
CA ASN A 209 -26.10 -11.58 -31.61
C ASN A 209 -24.84 -12.47 -31.49
N ASN A 210 -23.73 -12.04 -30.89
CA ASN A 210 -22.46 -12.79 -30.79
C ASN A 210 -21.83 -12.83 -29.41
N GLN A 211 -22.66 -12.89 -28.37
CA GLN A 211 -22.19 -12.82 -26.96
C GLN A 211 -21.09 -13.86 -26.62
N SER A 212 -21.19 -15.07 -27.15
CA SER A 212 -20.19 -16.13 -26.93
C SER A 212 -18.82 -15.79 -27.54
N GLN A 213 -18.79 -15.17 -28.70
CA GLN A 213 -17.55 -14.75 -29.37
C GLN A 213 -16.89 -13.58 -28.60
N TRP A 214 -17.69 -12.67 -28.06
CA TRP A 214 -17.22 -11.58 -27.24
C TRP A 214 -16.62 -12.09 -25.93
N ILE A 215 -17.24 -13.02 -25.24
CA ILE A 215 -16.72 -13.63 -24.02
C ILE A 215 -15.39 -14.33 -24.31
N GLN A 216 -15.28 -15.10 -25.39
CA GLN A 216 -14.05 -15.77 -25.78
C GLN A 216 -12.93 -14.75 -26.11
N ARG A 217 -13.26 -13.65 -26.78
CA ARG A 217 -12.32 -12.57 -27.08
C ARG A 217 -11.81 -11.91 -25.81
N LEU A 218 -12.70 -11.59 -24.85
CA LEU A 218 -12.33 -10.99 -23.59
C LEU A 218 -11.46 -11.91 -22.73
N SER A 219 -11.78 -13.21 -22.69
CA SER A 219 -10.95 -14.21 -22.01
C SER A 219 -9.55 -14.26 -22.63
N LYS A 220 -9.47 -14.32 -23.95
CA LYS A 220 -8.18 -14.32 -24.66
C LYS A 220 -7.38 -13.03 -24.44
N GLU A 221 -8.05 -11.87 -24.43
CA GLU A 221 -7.43 -10.57 -24.10
C GLU A 221 -6.83 -10.60 -22.70
N TYR A 222 -7.60 -11.09 -21.72
CA TYR A 222 -7.16 -11.23 -20.33
C TYR A 222 -5.95 -12.16 -20.19
N ASP A 223 -5.99 -13.33 -20.83
CA ASP A 223 -4.91 -14.32 -20.79
C ASP A 223 -3.61 -13.76 -21.39
N GLN A 224 -3.71 -13.03 -22.52
CA GLN A 224 -2.56 -12.36 -23.12
C GLN A 224 -1.96 -11.27 -22.24
N GLU A 225 -2.79 -10.49 -21.55
CA GLU A 225 -2.31 -9.50 -20.60
C GLU A 225 -1.61 -10.16 -19.40
N GLN A 226 -2.15 -11.26 -18.87
CA GLN A 226 -1.51 -12.03 -17.81
C GLN A 226 -0.15 -12.59 -18.23
N GLN A 227 -0.08 -13.23 -19.40
CA GLN A 227 1.16 -13.80 -19.91
C GLN A 227 2.24 -12.75 -20.17
N SER A 228 1.86 -11.55 -20.61
CA SER A 228 2.80 -10.47 -20.86
C SER A 228 3.43 -9.95 -19.56
N GLN A 229 2.73 -10.01 -18.43
CA GLN A 229 3.25 -9.61 -17.10
C GLN A 229 4.18 -10.67 -16.48
N THR A 230 4.02 -11.94 -16.83
CA THR A 230 4.88 -13.03 -16.32
C THR A 230 6.18 -13.19 -17.11
N GLY A 231 6.54 -12.22 -17.96
CA GLY A 231 7.79 -12.24 -18.74
C GLY A 231 7.75 -13.06 -20.03
N ALA A 232 6.58 -13.59 -20.41
CA ALA A 232 6.43 -14.23 -21.71
C ALA A 232 6.53 -13.19 -22.84
N LYS A 233 7.23 -13.54 -23.94
CA LYS A 233 7.41 -12.67 -25.12
C LYS A 233 6.12 -12.48 -25.95
N VAL A 234 4.96 -12.48 -25.28
CA VAL A 234 3.66 -12.26 -25.92
C VAL A 234 3.37 -10.76 -25.92
N LYS A 235 3.21 -10.17 -27.09
CA LYS A 235 2.73 -8.79 -27.24
C LYS A 235 1.21 -8.81 -27.39
N PRO A 236 0.42 -8.37 -26.42
CA PRO A 236 -1.04 -8.31 -26.53
C PRO A 236 -1.43 -7.42 -27.72
N ARG A 237 -2.39 -7.87 -28.51
CA ARG A 237 -2.98 -7.05 -29.56
C ARG A 237 -4.41 -6.70 -29.20
N PHE A 238 -4.69 -5.42 -29.14
CA PHE A 238 -6.01 -4.89 -28.83
C PHE A 238 -6.65 -4.32 -30.09
N TRP A 239 -7.94 -4.60 -30.26
CA TRP A 239 -8.72 -4.12 -31.39
C TRP A 239 -10.00 -3.46 -30.86
N PHE A 240 -10.01 -2.14 -30.86
CA PHE A 240 -11.06 -1.36 -30.21
C PHE A 240 -12.00 -0.62 -31.19
N SER A 241 -11.78 -0.72 -32.52
CA SER A 241 -12.58 0.02 -33.51
C SER A 241 -14.07 -0.34 -33.55
N GLU A 242 -14.42 -1.58 -33.15
CA GLU A 242 -15.80 -2.08 -33.10
C GLU A 242 -16.12 -2.68 -31.71
N ASP A 243 -15.43 -2.24 -30.69
CA ASP A 243 -15.59 -2.77 -29.35
C ASP A 243 -16.74 -2.04 -28.64
N PRO A 244 -17.81 -2.75 -28.21
CA PRO A 244 -18.96 -2.13 -27.58
C PRO A 244 -18.60 -1.39 -26.29
N ARG A 245 -17.51 -1.79 -25.62
CA ARG A 245 -16.99 -1.07 -24.43
C ARG A 245 -16.52 0.34 -24.80
N VAL A 246 -15.92 0.48 -25.98
CA VAL A 246 -15.41 1.77 -26.46
C VAL A 246 -16.55 2.65 -26.97
N SER A 247 -17.53 2.08 -27.67
CA SER A 247 -18.73 2.81 -28.09
C SER A 247 -19.48 3.36 -26.88
N TRP A 248 -19.71 2.52 -25.89
CA TRP A 248 -20.30 2.93 -24.62
C TRP A 248 -19.47 4.02 -23.89
N LEU A 249 -18.14 3.89 -23.89
CA LEU A 249 -17.26 4.90 -23.29
C LEU A 249 -17.37 6.25 -23.98
N VAL A 250 -17.45 6.28 -25.32
CA VAL A 250 -17.63 7.51 -26.11
C VAL A 250 -18.95 8.19 -25.72
N GLU A 251 -20.04 7.43 -25.68
CA GLU A 251 -21.36 7.96 -25.25
C GLU A 251 -21.30 8.51 -23.82
N LEU A 252 -20.64 7.79 -22.91
CA LEU A 252 -20.45 8.25 -21.53
C LEU A 252 -19.65 9.57 -21.47
N LEU A 253 -18.58 9.69 -22.25
CA LEU A 253 -17.76 10.91 -22.30
C LEU A 253 -18.56 12.11 -22.81
N GLU A 254 -19.43 11.90 -23.79
CA GLU A 254 -20.34 12.96 -24.30
C GLU A 254 -21.37 13.37 -23.24
N GLN A 255 -21.96 12.41 -22.55
CA GLN A 255 -22.94 12.67 -21.49
C GLN A 255 -22.34 13.41 -20.28
N LEU A 256 -21.10 13.09 -19.93
CA LEU A 256 -20.42 13.69 -18.77
C LEU A 256 -19.71 15.01 -19.08
N ASN A 257 -19.61 15.43 -20.34
CA ASN A 257 -18.95 16.68 -20.68
C ASN A 257 -19.60 17.88 -19.95
N PRO A 258 -18.83 18.77 -19.27
CA PRO A 258 -17.35 18.92 -19.28
C PRO A 258 -16.61 18.18 -18.13
N ALA A 259 -17.21 17.20 -17.49
CA ALA A 259 -16.58 16.49 -16.39
C ALA A 259 -15.31 15.71 -16.83
N LYS A 260 -14.33 15.63 -15.94
CA LYS A 260 -13.10 14.86 -16.18
C LYS A 260 -13.32 13.39 -15.85
N VAL A 261 -12.91 12.52 -16.75
CA VAL A 261 -13.00 11.06 -16.60
C VAL A 261 -11.58 10.48 -16.53
N LEU A 262 -11.30 9.66 -15.50
CA LEU A 262 -10.06 8.89 -15.38
C LEU A 262 -10.33 7.45 -15.79
N LEU A 263 -9.72 7.00 -16.91
CA LEU A 263 -9.78 5.63 -17.38
C LEU A 263 -8.50 4.90 -16.98
N ILE A 264 -8.63 3.88 -16.13
CA ILE A 264 -7.50 3.09 -15.66
C ILE A 264 -7.44 1.78 -16.45
N CYS A 265 -6.31 1.52 -17.08
CA CYS A 265 -6.03 0.30 -17.83
C CYS A 265 -4.91 -0.49 -17.18
N ARG A 266 -4.90 -1.81 -17.40
CA ARG A 266 -3.93 -2.72 -16.80
C ARG A 266 -2.53 -2.61 -17.42
N SER A 267 -2.42 -2.27 -18.70
CA SER A 267 -1.16 -2.27 -19.43
C SER A 267 -1.00 -1.03 -20.31
N LYS A 268 0.25 -0.58 -20.48
CA LYS A 268 0.62 0.49 -21.41
C LYS A 268 0.13 0.21 -22.83
N THR A 269 0.30 -1.02 -23.32
CA THR A 269 -0.14 -1.41 -24.66
C THR A 269 -1.63 -1.18 -24.87
N LYS A 270 -2.43 -1.45 -23.83
CA LYS A 270 -3.87 -1.21 -23.84
C LYS A 270 -4.21 0.27 -23.82
N VAL A 271 -3.52 1.07 -22.99
CA VAL A 271 -3.66 2.54 -22.96
C VAL A 271 -3.43 3.14 -24.34
N LEU A 272 -2.31 2.81 -24.97
CA LEU A 272 -1.97 3.33 -26.29
C LEU A 272 -2.94 2.86 -27.41
N ALA A 273 -3.48 1.67 -27.29
CA ALA A 273 -4.48 1.17 -28.25
C ALA A 273 -5.84 1.87 -28.08
N LEU A 274 -6.25 2.13 -26.84
CA LEU A 274 -7.47 2.89 -26.52
C LEU A 274 -7.35 4.36 -26.93
N ASP A 275 -6.21 5.00 -26.67
CA ASP A 275 -5.97 6.37 -27.12
C ASP A 275 -6.16 6.51 -28.63
N ARG A 276 -5.55 5.61 -29.42
CA ARG A 276 -5.73 5.61 -30.90
C ARG A 276 -7.18 5.39 -31.33
N ALA A 277 -7.94 4.59 -30.61
CA ALA A 277 -9.34 4.36 -30.88
C ALA A 277 -10.18 5.61 -30.55
N LEU A 278 -9.97 6.22 -29.40
CA LEU A 278 -10.68 7.41 -28.96
C LEU A 278 -10.41 8.62 -29.86
N GLN A 279 -9.16 8.82 -30.31
CA GLN A 279 -8.81 9.87 -31.27
C GLN A 279 -9.58 9.80 -32.60
N LYS A 280 -10.05 8.59 -32.95
CA LYS A 280 -10.86 8.36 -34.19
C LYS A 280 -12.35 8.47 -33.94
N LEU A 281 -12.81 8.17 -32.73
CA LEU A 281 -14.22 7.98 -32.44
C LEU A 281 -14.86 9.16 -31.70
N CYS A 282 -14.06 10.00 -31.01
CA CYS A 282 -14.58 11.16 -30.32
C CYS A 282 -13.65 12.37 -30.40
N THR A 283 -14.18 13.54 -30.09
CA THR A 283 -13.45 14.83 -30.08
C THR A 283 -12.90 15.17 -28.69
N ALA A 284 -13.04 14.27 -27.72
CA ALA A 284 -12.55 14.49 -26.37
C ALA A 284 -11.02 14.61 -26.34
N LYS A 285 -10.51 15.59 -25.57
CA LYS A 285 -9.08 15.74 -25.34
C LYS A 285 -8.61 14.66 -24.37
N VAL A 286 -7.79 13.74 -24.85
CA VAL A 286 -7.25 12.62 -24.07
C VAL A 286 -5.82 12.94 -23.67
N GLY A 287 -5.51 12.82 -22.37
CA GLY A 287 -4.16 12.80 -21.82
C GLY A 287 -3.78 11.34 -21.50
N VAL A 288 -2.59 10.92 -21.93
CA VAL A 288 -2.10 9.56 -21.72
C VAL A 288 -0.99 9.57 -20.69
N PHE A 289 -1.05 8.67 -19.70
CA PHE A 289 -0.02 8.47 -18.68
C PHE A 289 0.38 6.99 -18.63
N HIS A 290 1.66 6.71 -18.67
CA HIS A 290 2.21 5.36 -18.52
C HIS A 290 3.67 5.41 -18.02
N GLU A 291 4.22 4.27 -17.64
CA GLU A 291 5.52 4.12 -16.98
C GLU A 291 6.75 4.66 -17.74
N ASP A 292 6.68 4.79 -19.06
CA ASP A 292 7.81 5.29 -19.87
C ASP A 292 7.76 6.80 -20.12
N LEU A 293 6.78 7.52 -19.54
CA LEU A 293 6.74 8.97 -19.67
C LEU A 293 7.73 9.61 -18.69
N THR A 294 8.51 10.55 -19.17
CA THR A 294 9.38 11.37 -18.34
C THR A 294 8.59 12.51 -17.69
N ILE A 295 9.06 13.04 -16.57
CA ILE A 295 8.40 14.12 -15.80
C ILE A 295 8.19 15.40 -16.64
N VAL A 296 8.88 15.53 -17.77
CA VAL A 296 8.84 16.69 -18.66
C VAL A 296 7.81 16.53 -19.79
N GLN A 297 7.21 15.37 -19.95
CA GLN A 297 6.16 15.06 -20.94
C GLN A 297 4.78 15.00 -20.29
#